data_3a55cacf25ae8f2e2c44d1fe9d0d0629
#
_entry.id   3a55cacf25ae8f2e2c44d1fe9d0d0629
#
_cell.length_a   1.000
_cell.length_b   1.000
_cell.length_c   1.000
_cell.angle_alpha   90.00
_cell.angle_beta   90.00
_cell.angle_gamma   90.00
#
_symmetry.space_group_name_H-M   'P 1'
#
loop_
_entity.id
_entity.type
_entity.pdbx_description
1 polymer ?
#
loop_
_entity_poly.entity_id
_entity_poly.type
_entity_poly.pdbx_seq_one_letter_code
_entity_poly.pdbx_strand_id
1 'polypeptide(L)'
;MGSDKALALFHGVPLIQAALQTINAVGIPTRIAGSRSNLSSFAAQIPDTFTETGPLGGIHAALSVSVAEWNLFLPVDLPLMPSSLLACLLQRATLTGAPVTVTRLNGRIEPFPVILQRAVLPSITQRLQTGNSACHAAWQEIPPKLGSSLDAVPVEYLHQCGHCSHPRSLPPALWFQSANTPAELSRLNRLSA
;
A
#
# COMPACT_ATOMS: atom_id res chain seq x y z
N MET A 1 4.60 1.55 22.51
CA MET A 1 5.74 0.90 21.86
C MET A 1 6.81 1.96 21.65
N GLY A 2 7.96 1.86 22.33
CA GLY A 2 9.02 2.89 22.29
C GLY A 2 9.99 2.77 21.10
N SER A 3 9.79 1.84 20.17
CA SER A 3 10.63 1.68 18.96
C SER A 3 9.78 1.90 17.70
N ASP A 4 10.39 2.53 16.69
CA ASP A 4 9.73 2.76 15.40
C ASP A 4 9.38 1.41 14.75
N LYS A 5 8.09 1.18 14.51
CA LYS A 5 7.56 -0.05 13.89
C LYS A 5 8.27 -0.38 12.56
N ALA A 6 8.62 0.63 11.78
CA ALA A 6 9.29 0.45 10.50
C ALA A 6 10.68 -0.23 10.61
N LEU A 7 11.32 -0.13 11.79
CA LEU A 7 12.61 -0.74 12.08
C LEU A 7 12.51 -2.12 12.75
N ALA A 8 11.31 -2.58 13.07
CA ALA A 8 11.10 -3.93 13.63
C ALA A 8 11.54 -4.99 12.62
N LEU A 9 12.15 -6.09 13.11
CA LEU A 9 12.80 -7.08 12.25
C LEU A 9 11.84 -8.20 11.84
N PHE A 10 11.67 -8.37 10.55
CA PHE A 10 11.02 -9.51 9.92
C PHE A 10 12.09 -10.36 9.22
N HIS A 11 12.29 -11.61 9.66
CA HIS A 11 13.40 -12.48 9.21
C HIS A 11 14.77 -11.78 9.23
N GLY A 12 15.05 -10.99 10.27
CA GLY A 12 16.32 -10.26 10.40
C GLY A 12 16.44 -8.99 9.56
N VAL A 13 15.40 -8.63 8.78
CA VAL A 13 15.37 -7.45 7.92
C VAL A 13 14.37 -6.44 8.48
N PRO A 14 14.68 -5.13 8.59
CA PRO A 14 13.71 -4.10 8.97
C PRO A 14 12.47 -4.11 8.06
N LEU A 15 11.27 -3.92 8.62
CA LEU A 15 10.01 -3.90 7.86
C LEU A 15 10.04 -2.89 6.72
N ILE A 16 10.64 -1.72 6.92
CA ILE A 16 10.79 -0.71 5.87
C ILE A 16 11.64 -1.25 4.71
N GLN A 17 12.72 -1.96 5.00
CA GLN A 17 13.58 -2.54 3.98
C GLN A 17 12.87 -3.66 3.21
N ALA A 18 12.09 -4.51 3.90
CA ALA A 18 11.29 -5.56 3.28
C ALA A 18 10.24 -4.95 2.32
N ALA A 19 9.52 -3.89 2.75
CA ALA A 19 8.55 -3.19 1.90
C ALA A 19 9.21 -2.56 0.66
N LEU A 20 10.37 -1.90 0.84
CA LEU A 20 11.13 -1.33 -0.28
C LEU A 20 11.60 -2.41 -1.27
N GLN A 21 12.08 -3.55 -0.78
CA GLN A 21 12.48 -4.68 -1.64
C GLN A 21 11.29 -5.22 -2.45
N THR A 22 10.11 -5.33 -1.82
CA THR A 22 8.89 -5.78 -2.48
C THR A 22 8.46 -4.84 -3.61
N ILE A 23 8.50 -3.51 -3.39
CA ILE A 23 8.16 -2.53 -4.43
C ILE A 23 9.26 -2.46 -5.50
N ASN A 24 10.54 -2.48 -5.12
CA ASN A 24 11.65 -2.43 -6.08
C ASN A 24 11.64 -3.62 -7.05
N ALA A 25 11.14 -4.78 -6.61
CA ALA A 25 10.95 -5.94 -7.48
C ALA A 25 9.92 -5.72 -8.59
N VAL A 26 9.07 -4.69 -8.48
CA VAL A 26 8.14 -4.26 -9.56
C VAL A 26 8.84 -3.35 -10.58
N GLY A 27 10.03 -2.86 -10.27
CA GLY A 27 10.83 -2.03 -11.19
C GLY A 27 10.40 -0.55 -11.25
N ILE A 28 9.76 -0.02 -10.20
CA ILE A 28 9.30 1.37 -10.14
C ILE A 28 10.11 2.18 -9.12
N PRO A 29 10.34 3.51 -9.34
CA PRO A 29 10.98 4.37 -8.37
C PRO A 29 10.20 4.43 -7.07
N THR A 30 10.89 4.28 -5.94
CA THR A 30 10.26 4.19 -4.62
C THR A 30 10.72 5.30 -3.70
N ARG A 31 9.80 5.84 -2.89
CA ARG A 31 10.03 6.86 -1.86
C ARG A 31 9.26 6.49 -0.59
N ILE A 32 9.67 7.06 0.52
CA ILE A 32 9.00 6.93 1.81
C ILE A 32 8.09 8.14 2.02
N ALA A 33 6.79 7.93 2.20
CA ALA A 33 5.88 8.97 2.64
C ALA A 33 6.03 9.20 4.16
N GLY A 34 6.24 10.44 4.56
CA GLY A 34 6.56 10.86 5.92
C GLY A 34 8.04 11.23 6.11
N SER A 35 8.30 12.07 7.10
CA SER A 35 9.65 12.54 7.46
C SER A 35 10.06 11.97 8.80
N ARG A 36 10.94 10.97 8.79
CA ARG A 36 11.54 10.37 9.98
C ARG A 36 13.05 10.26 9.79
N SER A 37 13.83 10.94 10.63
CA SER A 37 15.29 10.98 10.51
C SER A 37 15.95 9.60 10.47
N ASN A 38 15.41 8.64 11.24
CA ASN A 38 15.90 7.27 11.32
C ASN A 38 15.58 6.41 10.06
N LEU A 39 14.78 6.90 9.12
CA LEU A 39 14.47 6.21 7.87
C LEU A 39 15.17 6.82 6.64
N SER A 40 15.91 7.92 6.81
CA SER A 40 16.55 8.65 5.70
C SER A 40 17.62 7.85 4.95
N SER A 41 18.22 6.85 5.60
CA SER A 41 19.21 5.96 4.97
C SER A 41 18.60 4.89 4.06
N PHE A 42 17.30 4.64 4.12
CA PHE A 42 16.63 3.58 3.34
C PHE A 42 16.16 4.08 1.97
N ALA A 43 15.54 5.25 1.89
CA ALA A 43 15.11 5.87 0.64
C ALA A 43 14.80 7.37 0.83
N ALA A 44 14.67 8.11 -0.28
CA ALA A 44 14.23 9.50 -0.27
C ALA A 44 12.85 9.63 0.36
N GLN A 45 12.68 10.64 1.21
CA GLN A 45 11.45 10.89 1.96
C GLN A 45 10.63 12.02 1.35
N ILE A 46 9.32 11.95 1.54
CA ILE A 46 8.37 12.99 1.15
C ILE A 46 7.68 13.46 2.43
N PRO A 47 7.93 14.70 2.88
CA PRO A 47 7.30 15.24 4.08
C PRO A 47 5.78 15.34 3.96
N ASP A 48 5.06 15.00 5.03
CA ASP A 48 3.62 15.17 5.10
C ASP A 48 3.26 16.67 5.10
N THR A 49 2.25 17.05 4.30
CA THR A 49 1.68 18.41 4.27
C THR A 49 0.50 18.55 5.23
N PHE A 50 -0.17 17.46 5.54
CA PHE A 50 -1.22 17.37 6.54
C PHE A 50 -0.73 16.54 7.71
N THR A 51 -0.67 17.11 8.91
CA THR A 51 -0.27 16.40 10.14
C THR A 51 -1.43 15.62 10.74
N GLU A 52 -1.14 14.51 11.42
CA GLU A 52 -2.12 13.69 12.15
C GLU A 52 -3.27 13.13 11.32
N THR A 53 -3.08 12.99 10.01
CA THR A 53 -4.11 12.50 9.07
C THR A 53 -3.89 11.04 8.65
N GLY A 54 -3.01 10.33 9.33
CA GLY A 54 -2.72 8.93 9.05
C GLY A 54 -2.20 8.69 7.62
N PRO A 55 -2.43 7.49 7.06
CA PRO A 55 -1.87 7.13 5.75
C PRO A 55 -2.33 8.03 4.61
N LEU A 56 -3.54 8.61 4.68
CA LEU A 56 -4.08 9.46 3.62
C LEU A 56 -3.28 10.76 3.46
N GLY A 57 -2.71 11.30 4.56
CA GLY A 57 -1.82 12.47 4.51
C GLY A 57 -0.53 12.19 3.76
N GLY A 58 0.11 11.05 4.04
CA GLY A 58 1.30 10.62 3.30
C GLY A 58 1.02 10.36 1.82
N ILE A 59 -0.14 9.77 1.49
CA ILE A 59 -0.59 9.57 0.11
C ILE A 59 -0.78 10.92 -0.59
N HIS A 60 -1.42 11.89 0.06
CA HIS A 60 -1.58 13.24 -0.46
C HIS A 60 -0.24 13.89 -0.78
N ALA A 61 0.70 13.86 0.16
CA ALA A 61 2.03 14.42 -0.02
C ALA A 61 2.77 13.77 -1.20
N ALA A 62 2.71 12.44 -1.32
CA ALA A 62 3.32 11.70 -2.41
C ALA A 62 2.71 12.03 -3.77
N LEU A 63 1.38 12.08 -3.89
CA LEU A 63 0.69 12.44 -5.13
C LEU A 63 0.96 13.90 -5.55
N SER A 64 1.15 14.81 -4.58
CA SER A 64 1.43 16.24 -4.85
C SER A 64 2.77 16.44 -5.55
N VAL A 65 3.76 15.60 -5.30
CA VAL A 65 5.10 15.68 -5.90
C VAL A 65 5.32 14.67 -7.03
N SER A 66 4.40 13.72 -7.20
CA SER A 66 4.50 12.72 -8.25
C SER A 66 4.22 13.32 -9.62
N VAL A 67 5.03 12.94 -10.61
CA VAL A 67 4.77 13.23 -12.04
C VAL A 67 4.19 12.01 -12.76
N ALA A 68 4.17 10.84 -12.11
CA ALA A 68 3.60 9.63 -12.65
C ALA A 68 2.07 9.67 -12.64
N GLU A 69 1.46 9.14 -13.69
CA GLU A 69 0.01 8.99 -13.75
C GLU A 69 -0.51 8.00 -12.70
N TRP A 70 0.18 6.86 -12.55
CA TRP A 70 -0.15 5.79 -11.62
C TRP A 70 0.83 5.73 -10.47
N ASN A 71 0.30 5.62 -9.24
CA ASN A 71 1.08 5.61 -8.02
C ASN A 71 0.66 4.44 -7.13
N LEU A 72 1.63 3.62 -6.74
CA LEU A 72 1.44 2.47 -5.86
C LEU A 72 1.75 2.85 -4.42
N PHE A 73 0.87 2.47 -3.50
CA PHE A 73 1.08 2.66 -2.06
C PHE A 73 1.01 1.33 -1.32
N LEU A 74 2.05 1.05 -0.56
CA LEU A 74 2.19 -0.14 0.28
C LEU A 74 2.60 0.30 1.70
N PRO A 75 1.85 -0.06 2.75
CA PRO A 75 2.27 0.19 4.12
C PRO A 75 3.38 -0.79 4.53
N VAL A 76 4.24 -0.36 5.45
CA VAL A 76 5.41 -1.13 5.92
C VAL A 76 5.05 -2.38 6.73
N ASP A 77 3.82 -2.47 7.21
CA ASP A 77 3.35 -3.52 8.10
C ASP A 77 2.73 -4.73 7.41
N LEU A 78 2.85 -4.83 6.09
CA LEU A 78 2.43 -6.00 5.31
C LEU A 78 3.65 -6.77 4.77
N PRO A 79 4.45 -7.41 5.63
CA PRO A 79 5.72 -8.02 5.24
C PRO A 79 5.60 -9.24 4.33
N LEU A 80 4.40 -9.84 4.24
CA LEU A 80 4.12 -11.00 3.39
C LEU A 80 3.48 -10.62 2.05
N MET A 81 3.45 -9.33 1.69
CA MET A 81 2.90 -8.89 0.41
C MET A 81 3.79 -9.32 -0.75
N PRO A 82 3.31 -10.14 -1.71
CA PRO A 82 4.13 -10.56 -2.84
C PRO A 82 4.22 -9.44 -3.90
N SER A 83 5.40 -9.24 -4.47
CA SER A 83 5.63 -8.28 -5.55
C SER A 83 4.82 -8.60 -6.81
N SER A 84 4.52 -9.88 -7.06
CA SER A 84 3.67 -10.31 -8.18
C SER A 84 2.25 -9.75 -8.10
N LEU A 85 1.66 -9.61 -6.89
CA LEU A 85 0.37 -8.95 -6.73
C LEU A 85 0.47 -7.46 -7.04
N LEU A 86 1.53 -6.77 -6.57
CA LEU A 86 1.74 -5.36 -6.85
C LEU A 86 1.88 -5.09 -8.36
N ALA A 87 2.64 -5.92 -9.05
CA ALA A 87 2.80 -5.84 -10.51
C ALA A 87 1.46 -6.07 -11.24
N CYS A 88 0.68 -7.07 -10.81
CA CYS A 88 -0.64 -7.36 -11.37
C CYS A 88 -1.61 -6.19 -11.18
N LEU A 89 -1.65 -5.59 -9.99
CA LEU A 89 -2.51 -4.43 -9.71
C LEU A 89 -2.11 -3.20 -10.53
N LEU A 90 -0.81 -2.94 -10.68
CA LEU A 90 -0.33 -1.82 -11.49
C LEU A 90 -0.70 -2.01 -12.97
N GLN A 91 -0.47 -3.19 -13.52
CA GLN A 91 -0.89 -3.54 -14.88
C GLN A 91 -2.39 -3.38 -15.06
N ARG A 92 -3.19 -3.86 -14.11
CA ARG A 92 -4.64 -3.75 -14.17
C ARG A 92 -5.11 -2.29 -14.13
N ALA A 93 -4.56 -1.48 -13.24
CA ALA A 93 -4.90 -0.05 -13.17
C ALA A 93 -4.65 0.67 -14.50
N THR A 94 -3.52 0.40 -15.15
CA THR A 94 -3.21 0.98 -16.47
C THR A 94 -4.15 0.50 -17.58
N LEU A 95 -4.61 -0.76 -17.51
CA LEU A 95 -5.53 -1.32 -18.53
C LEU A 95 -6.98 -0.85 -18.33
N THR A 96 -7.45 -0.74 -17.08
CA THR A 96 -8.84 -0.36 -16.79
C THR A 96 -9.04 1.15 -16.78
N GLY A 97 -8.01 1.93 -16.51
CA GLY A 97 -8.12 3.37 -16.30
C GLY A 97 -8.86 3.76 -15.02
N ALA A 98 -9.15 2.81 -14.13
CA ALA A 98 -9.88 3.09 -12.90
C ALA A 98 -9.05 3.97 -11.96
N PRO A 99 -9.58 5.10 -11.44
CA PRO A 99 -8.81 6.06 -10.64
C PRO A 99 -8.31 5.48 -9.31
N VAL A 100 -8.94 4.41 -8.84
CA VAL A 100 -8.57 3.67 -7.62
C VAL A 100 -8.68 2.17 -7.91
N THR A 101 -7.57 1.44 -7.78
CA THR A 101 -7.52 -0.03 -7.87
C THR A 101 -7.02 -0.60 -6.55
N VAL A 102 -7.80 -1.47 -5.95
CA VAL A 102 -7.54 -2.16 -4.68
C VAL A 102 -7.78 -3.66 -4.81
N THR A 103 -7.47 -4.41 -3.76
CA THR A 103 -7.83 -5.82 -3.67
C THR A 103 -9.09 -6.04 -2.84
N ARG A 104 -9.72 -7.19 -3.08
CA ARG A 104 -10.77 -7.74 -2.25
C ARG A 104 -10.32 -9.12 -1.78
N LEU A 105 -10.35 -9.37 -0.46
CA LEU A 105 -10.05 -10.64 0.17
C LEU A 105 -11.29 -11.13 0.94
N ASN A 106 -11.74 -12.35 0.70
CA ASN A 106 -12.95 -12.91 1.34
C ASN A 106 -14.16 -11.96 1.25
N GLY A 107 -14.35 -11.30 0.10
CA GLY A 107 -15.44 -10.36 -0.15
C GLY A 107 -15.24 -8.96 0.46
N ARG A 108 -14.21 -8.71 1.26
CA ARG A 108 -13.91 -7.42 1.91
C ARG A 108 -12.85 -6.65 1.11
N ILE A 109 -13.05 -5.35 0.98
CA ILE A 109 -12.06 -4.46 0.37
C ILE A 109 -10.90 -4.28 1.35
N GLU A 110 -9.70 -4.58 0.87
CA GLU A 110 -8.45 -4.27 1.56
C GLU A 110 -8.00 -2.87 1.13
N PRO A 111 -7.81 -1.93 2.06
CA PRO A 111 -7.45 -0.55 1.70
C PRO A 111 -6.03 -0.44 1.13
N PHE A 112 -5.19 -1.46 1.35
CA PHE A 112 -3.82 -1.56 0.86
C PHE A 112 -3.46 -3.01 0.47
N PRO A 113 -2.57 -3.18 -0.54
CA PRO A 113 -1.97 -2.16 -1.40
C PRO A 113 -3.03 -1.44 -2.24
N VAL A 114 -2.74 -0.20 -2.64
CA VAL A 114 -3.62 0.58 -3.52
C VAL A 114 -2.83 1.20 -4.66
N ILE A 115 -3.40 1.18 -5.87
CA ILE A 115 -2.93 1.95 -7.01
C ILE A 115 -3.88 3.12 -7.21
N LEU A 116 -3.32 4.33 -7.26
CA LEU A 116 -4.07 5.57 -7.44
C LEU A 116 -3.64 6.28 -8.71
N GLN A 117 -4.59 6.69 -9.52
CA GLN A 117 -4.35 7.66 -10.57
C GLN A 117 -4.11 9.04 -9.94
N ARG A 118 -3.16 9.80 -10.46
CA ARG A 118 -2.85 11.14 -9.93
C ARG A 118 -4.06 12.08 -9.91
N ALA A 119 -5.03 11.86 -10.80
CA ALA A 119 -6.29 12.63 -10.89
C ALA A 119 -7.13 12.60 -9.60
N VAL A 120 -6.90 11.65 -8.66
CA VAL A 120 -7.63 11.60 -7.37
C VAL A 120 -7.17 12.68 -6.37
N LEU A 121 -6.01 13.34 -6.60
CA LEU A 121 -5.40 14.28 -5.66
C LEU A 121 -6.36 15.39 -5.19
N PRO A 122 -7.12 16.10 -6.05
CA PRO A 122 -8.06 17.14 -5.57
C PRO A 122 -9.11 16.59 -4.60
N SER A 123 -9.63 15.38 -4.86
CA SER A 123 -10.61 14.74 -3.98
C SER A 123 -10.02 14.34 -2.63
N ILE A 124 -8.76 13.87 -2.60
CA ILE A 124 -8.04 13.58 -1.35
C ILE A 124 -7.80 14.88 -0.58
N THR A 125 -7.37 15.96 -1.25
CA THR A 125 -7.17 17.28 -0.62
C THR A 125 -8.44 17.76 0.08
N GLN A 126 -9.58 17.71 -0.62
CA GLN A 126 -10.88 18.10 -0.07
C GLN A 126 -11.25 17.28 1.17
N ARG A 127 -11.03 15.95 1.14
CA ARG A 127 -11.30 15.09 2.29
C ARG A 127 -10.47 15.46 3.51
N LEU A 128 -9.17 15.68 3.33
CA LEU A 128 -8.26 16.05 4.41
C LEU A 128 -8.61 17.41 5.01
N GLN A 129 -8.98 18.39 4.18
CA GLN A 129 -9.45 19.71 4.63
C GLN A 129 -10.74 19.63 5.48
N THR A 130 -11.58 18.64 5.25
CA THR A 130 -12.81 18.40 6.03
C THR A 130 -12.61 17.42 7.20
N GLY A 131 -11.36 17.04 7.51
CA GLY A 131 -11.03 16.13 8.62
C GLY A 131 -11.30 14.65 8.36
N ASN A 132 -11.61 14.27 7.12
CA ASN A 132 -11.93 12.88 6.73
C ASN A 132 -10.69 12.16 6.20
N SER A 133 -9.95 11.45 7.06
CA SER A 133 -8.68 10.80 6.71
C SER A 133 -8.76 9.28 6.50
N ALA A 134 -9.95 8.67 6.59
CA ALA A 134 -10.11 7.22 6.44
C ALA A 134 -9.93 6.77 4.99
N CYS A 135 -8.88 5.98 4.71
CA CYS A 135 -8.57 5.46 3.37
C CYS A 135 -9.70 4.59 2.79
N HIS A 136 -10.27 3.68 3.59
CA HIS A 136 -11.34 2.79 3.12
C HIS A 136 -12.56 3.57 2.58
N ALA A 137 -13.00 4.62 3.31
CA ALA A 137 -14.08 5.49 2.85
C ALA A 137 -13.66 6.30 1.61
N ALA A 138 -12.41 6.78 1.56
CA ALA A 138 -11.90 7.51 0.42
C ALA A 138 -11.96 6.69 -0.87
N TRP A 139 -11.56 5.40 -0.81
CA TRP A 139 -11.57 4.53 -1.99
C TRP A 139 -12.98 4.24 -2.52
N GLN A 140 -13.99 4.27 -1.68
CA GLN A 140 -15.38 4.08 -2.09
C GLN A 140 -16.02 5.35 -2.65
N GLU A 141 -15.67 6.52 -2.11
CA GLU A 141 -16.32 7.79 -2.44
C GLU A 141 -15.67 8.55 -3.61
N ILE A 142 -14.35 8.40 -3.82
CA ILE A 142 -13.63 9.17 -4.83
C ILE A 142 -14.00 8.74 -6.26
N PRO A 143 -14.00 7.44 -6.63
CA PRO A 143 -14.26 7.04 -8.01
C PRO A 143 -15.60 7.53 -8.57
N PRO A 144 -16.75 7.42 -7.86
CA PRO A 144 -18.02 7.94 -8.33
C PRO A 144 -18.00 9.46 -8.59
N LYS A 145 -17.28 10.23 -7.77
CA LYS A 145 -17.12 11.69 -7.98
C LYS A 145 -16.35 12.05 -9.25
N LEU A 146 -15.56 11.11 -9.77
CA LEU A 146 -14.82 11.25 -11.02
C LEU A 146 -15.54 10.58 -12.21
N GLY A 147 -16.82 10.22 -12.04
CA GLY A 147 -17.60 9.55 -13.09
C GLY A 147 -17.13 8.11 -13.38
N SER A 148 -16.46 7.47 -12.43
CA SER A 148 -15.86 6.14 -12.57
C SER A 148 -16.33 5.19 -11.44
N SER A 149 -15.77 3.98 -11.40
CA SER A 149 -16.01 3.00 -10.36
C SER A 149 -14.72 2.57 -9.69
N LEU A 150 -14.85 2.10 -8.45
CA LEU A 150 -13.77 1.43 -7.73
C LEU A 150 -13.45 0.09 -8.42
N ASP A 151 -12.21 -0.11 -8.80
CA ASP A 151 -11.73 -1.42 -9.26
C ASP A 151 -11.22 -2.23 -8.06
N ALA A 152 -12.07 -3.11 -7.51
CA ALA A 152 -11.76 -3.96 -6.37
C ALA A 152 -11.61 -5.42 -6.81
N VAL A 153 -10.37 -5.87 -6.95
CA VAL A 153 -10.02 -7.14 -7.59
C VAL A 153 -9.99 -8.28 -6.56
N PRO A 154 -10.74 -9.39 -6.76
CA PRO A 154 -10.65 -10.55 -5.88
C PRO A 154 -9.26 -11.20 -5.99
N VAL A 155 -8.49 -11.18 -4.89
CA VAL A 155 -7.12 -11.68 -4.89
C VAL A 155 -7.06 -13.21 -5.03
N GLU A 156 -8.06 -13.90 -4.51
CA GLU A 156 -8.20 -15.35 -4.63
C GLU A 156 -8.29 -15.78 -6.10
N TYR A 157 -9.05 -15.02 -6.90
CA TYR A 157 -9.19 -15.26 -8.34
C TYR A 157 -7.86 -15.04 -9.06
N LEU A 158 -7.15 -13.93 -8.76
CA LEU A 158 -5.84 -13.67 -9.35
C LEU A 158 -4.84 -14.79 -9.03
N HIS A 159 -4.87 -15.28 -7.79
CA HIS A 159 -4.00 -16.39 -7.36
C HIS A 159 -4.37 -17.71 -8.05
N GLN A 160 -5.64 -18.06 -8.10
CA GLN A 160 -6.12 -19.29 -8.74
C GLN A 160 -5.83 -19.32 -10.23
N CYS A 161 -5.92 -18.17 -10.91
CA CYS A 161 -5.58 -18.04 -12.33
C CYS A 161 -4.06 -17.93 -12.59
N GLY A 162 -3.21 -17.99 -11.57
CA GLY A 162 -1.76 -17.89 -11.71
C GLY A 162 -1.21 -16.49 -12.02
N HIS A 163 -2.04 -15.45 -11.92
CA HIS A 163 -1.61 -14.07 -12.16
C HIS A 163 -0.71 -13.52 -11.04
N CYS A 164 -0.84 -14.03 -9.83
CA CYS A 164 0.03 -13.68 -8.72
C CYS A 164 0.25 -14.90 -7.80
N SER A 165 1.42 -14.95 -7.18
CA SER A 165 1.80 -15.99 -6.23
C SER A 165 2.78 -15.43 -5.21
N HIS A 166 2.84 -16.06 -4.04
CA HIS A 166 3.86 -15.76 -3.03
C HIS A 166 5.08 -16.66 -3.27
N PRO A 167 6.34 -16.15 -3.18
CA PRO A 167 7.55 -16.96 -3.41
C PRO A 167 7.68 -18.20 -2.54
N ARG A 168 7.07 -18.18 -1.34
CA ARG A 168 7.00 -19.31 -0.40
C ARG A 168 5.68 -20.06 -0.44
N SER A 169 4.90 -19.95 -1.52
CA SER A 169 3.58 -20.58 -1.70
C SER A 169 2.58 -20.30 -0.59
N LEU A 170 2.72 -19.16 0.11
CA LEU A 170 1.75 -18.76 1.15
C LEU A 170 0.41 -18.39 0.51
N PRO A 171 -0.73 -18.76 1.14
CA PRO A 171 -2.06 -18.43 0.62
C PRO A 171 -2.37 -16.95 0.74
N PRO A 172 -3.25 -16.37 -0.13
CA PRO A 172 -3.62 -14.97 -0.12
C PRO A 172 -4.07 -14.41 1.23
N ALA A 173 -4.73 -15.23 2.06
CA ALA A 173 -5.16 -14.82 3.40
C ALA A 173 -4.02 -14.39 4.33
N LEU A 174 -2.80 -14.82 4.08
CA LEU A 174 -1.63 -14.41 4.86
C LEU A 174 -0.97 -13.12 4.34
N TRP A 175 -1.14 -12.77 3.06
CA TRP A 175 -0.45 -11.62 2.45
C TRP A 175 -0.88 -10.29 3.07
N PHE A 176 -2.12 -10.22 3.58
CA PHE A 176 -2.73 -9.01 4.17
C PHE A 176 -2.64 -8.96 5.69
N GLN A 177 -1.93 -9.91 6.30
CA GLN A 177 -1.74 -9.87 7.76
C GLN A 177 -0.72 -8.80 8.14
N SER A 178 -1.17 -7.85 8.97
CA SER A 178 -0.33 -6.75 9.44
C SER A 178 0.50 -7.14 10.66
N ALA A 179 1.69 -6.54 10.76
CA ALA A 179 2.61 -6.66 11.89
C ALA A 179 2.51 -5.43 12.79
N ASN A 180 1.38 -5.22 13.48
CA ASN A 180 1.13 -4.05 14.34
C ASN A 180 1.77 -4.18 15.73
N THR A 181 1.97 -5.40 16.20
CA THR A 181 2.53 -5.71 17.52
C THR A 181 3.73 -6.65 17.40
N PRO A 182 4.63 -6.69 18.40
CA PRO A 182 5.72 -7.68 18.43
C PRO A 182 5.24 -9.14 18.39
N ALA A 183 4.07 -9.43 18.99
CA ALA A 183 3.47 -10.75 18.98
C ALA A 183 3.00 -11.16 17.56
N GLU A 184 2.34 -10.25 16.83
CA GLU A 184 1.95 -10.46 15.43
C GLU A 184 3.18 -10.66 14.55
N LEU A 185 4.20 -9.82 14.69
CA LEU A 185 5.44 -9.95 13.95
C LEU A 185 6.14 -11.31 14.21
N SER A 186 6.21 -11.73 15.47
CA SER A 186 6.75 -13.05 15.84
C SER A 186 5.94 -14.20 15.25
N ARG A 187 4.60 -14.05 15.19
CA ARG A 187 3.72 -15.02 14.53
C ARG A 187 4.00 -15.09 13.03
N LEU A 188 4.09 -13.95 12.36
CA LEU A 188 4.37 -13.90 10.91
C LEU A 188 5.73 -14.49 10.57
N ASN A 189 6.76 -14.23 11.39
CA ASN A 189 8.07 -14.86 11.24
C ASN A 189 7.99 -16.39 11.27
N ARG A 190 7.17 -16.98 12.16
CA ARG A 190 7.00 -18.45 12.24
C ARG A 190 6.19 -19.03 11.08
N LEU A 191 5.18 -18.32 10.59
CA LEU A 191 4.31 -18.80 9.50
C LEU A 191 5.01 -18.76 8.13
N SER A 192 6.03 -17.94 8.00
CA SER A 192 6.75 -17.73 6.74
C SER A 192 8.21 -18.21 6.77
N ALA A 193 8.58 -18.99 7.80
CA ALA A 193 9.89 -19.62 7.95
C ALA A 193 10.11 -20.76 6.95
#